data_8194a2fa1e3e6d4e7c13cc690fd31432
#
_entry.id   8194a2fa1e3e6d4e7c13cc690fd31432
#
_cell.length_a   1.000
_cell.length_b   1.000
_cell.length_c   1.000
_cell.angle_alpha   90.00
_cell.angle_beta   90.00
_cell.angle_gamma   90.00
#
_symmetry.space_group_name_H-M   'P 1'
#
loop_
_entity.id
_entity.type
_entity.pdbx_description
1 polymer ?
#
loop_
_entity_poly.entity_id
_entity_poly.type
_entity_poly.pdbx_seq_one_letter_code
_entity_poly.pdbx_strand_id
1 'polypeptide(L)'
;MPRTPDASGAVPDEQELLQQQIDELRQALQDAKPERARTVLAAMPSPEIARLLEGLPGGERDRAWDTVPMERQGEILADLEDHVRAGLLTGMDARRIAELAGALATDDVADILQDLPQEDADRVLLLMDRQPRERLVSVLAYPEDQAGGLMNTDVVTVRADVSLEAVGRYLRKLRQVPEGTDSLIVVDKEHRYMGLLSLASVLTKKAELSVAESMDGTGRAIPADMPAREVARLFTEFDLVSAPVVDAGGILLGRITVDDVVDVIHKQAGRAVMNMAGLKEEEENLFAPILASARSRFFWLGINLLTAFLAAWVIDWFQTSIEKLVALAVLMPVVASMGGIAGSQTLTVTIRGLALGHLGRANARLLLYKELAVGLLNGLAWTVVVAAVARAWFGSMELGLVFGAALFFNLIVAAGAGVAIPFLLRRSGIDPAIAGGVVLTTVTDIFGFLSFLGLGTILLL
;
A
#
# COMPACT_ATOMS: atom_id res chain seq x y z
N MET A 1 38.64 -42.52 15.26
CA MET A 1 37.74 -41.97 14.24
C MET A 1 37.66 -40.45 14.43
N PRO A 2 38.18 -39.65 13.51
CA PRO A 2 38.11 -38.19 13.62
C PRO A 2 36.71 -37.73 13.20
N ARG A 3 36.15 -36.80 13.98
CA ARG A 3 34.87 -36.12 13.69
C ARG A 3 35.02 -35.28 12.41
N THR A 4 34.18 -35.52 11.45
CA THR A 4 33.97 -34.66 10.26
C THR A 4 33.49 -33.28 10.69
N PRO A 5 33.98 -32.18 10.11
CA PRO A 5 33.41 -30.85 10.37
C PRO A 5 32.05 -30.74 9.69
N ASP A 6 31.11 -30.25 10.47
CA ASP A 6 29.75 -29.91 10.03
C ASP A 6 29.83 -28.74 9.03
N ALA A 7 29.63 -29.05 7.76
CA ALA A 7 29.57 -28.07 6.67
C ALA A 7 28.10 -27.71 6.41
N SER A 8 27.42 -27.06 7.36
CA SER A 8 26.18 -26.31 7.10
C SER A 8 26.53 -24.82 7.00
N GLY A 9 27.14 -24.43 5.90
CA GLY A 9 27.18 -23.05 5.46
C GLY A 9 25.80 -22.65 4.94
N ALA A 10 24.80 -22.53 5.82
CA ALA A 10 23.61 -21.86 5.50
C ALA A 10 23.94 -20.38 5.23
N VAL A 11 23.66 -19.89 4.03
CA VAL A 11 23.69 -18.46 3.75
C VAL A 11 22.72 -17.81 4.76
N PRO A 12 23.18 -16.83 5.57
CA PRO A 12 22.30 -16.19 6.55
C PRO A 12 21.06 -15.68 5.82
N ASP A 13 19.89 -15.81 6.44
CA ASP A 13 18.66 -15.21 5.93
C ASP A 13 18.90 -13.71 5.79
N GLU A 14 18.40 -13.11 4.70
CA GLU A 14 18.57 -11.69 4.43
C GLU A 14 18.10 -10.81 5.61
N GLN A 15 17.07 -11.27 6.34
CA GLN A 15 16.59 -10.64 7.57
C GLN A 15 17.60 -10.75 8.73
N GLU A 16 18.27 -11.88 8.90
CA GLU A 16 19.29 -12.06 9.93
C GLU A 16 20.51 -11.17 9.65
N LEU A 17 20.91 -11.06 8.38
CA LEU A 17 22.01 -10.19 7.96
C LEU A 17 21.69 -8.71 8.23
N LEU A 18 20.51 -8.25 7.85
CA LEU A 18 20.07 -6.88 8.11
C LEU A 18 20.02 -6.59 9.61
N GLN A 19 19.51 -7.53 10.42
CA GLN A 19 19.49 -7.36 11.88
C GLN A 19 20.89 -7.25 12.48
N GLN A 20 21.85 -8.06 12.01
CA GLN A 20 23.25 -7.96 12.45
C GLN A 20 23.86 -6.61 12.08
N GLN A 21 23.58 -6.11 10.88
CA GLN A 21 24.07 -4.81 10.43
C GLN A 21 23.46 -3.65 11.25
N ILE A 22 22.17 -3.72 11.58
CA ILE A 22 21.52 -2.76 12.49
C ILE A 22 22.19 -2.78 13.86
N ASP A 23 22.46 -3.96 14.43
CA ASP A 23 23.09 -4.09 15.73
C ASP A 23 24.54 -3.60 15.73
N GLU A 24 25.31 -3.87 14.67
CA GLU A 24 26.67 -3.35 14.50
C GLU A 24 26.70 -1.83 14.36
N LEU A 25 25.78 -1.26 13.58
CA LEU A 25 25.66 0.18 13.43
C LEU A 25 25.26 0.84 14.76
N ARG A 26 24.27 0.30 15.45
CA ARG A 26 23.87 0.78 16.79
C ARG A 26 25.03 0.79 17.76
N GLN A 27 25.78 -0.29 17.80
CA GLN A 27 26.96 -0.38 18.69
C GLN A 27 28.02 0.65 18.30
N ALA A 28 28.30 0.85 17.01
CA ALA A 28 29.25 1.85 16.55
C ALA A 28 28.82 3.28 16.91
N LEU A 29 27.51 3.58 16.81
CA LEU A 29 26.93 4.87 17.17
C LEU A 29 26.94 5.12 18.69
N GLN A 30 26.68 4.09 19.51
CA GLN A 30 26.74 4.15 20.98
C GLN A 30 28.15 4.33 21.49
N ASP A 31 29.11 3.65 20.89
CA ASP A 31 30.54 3.75 21.22
C ASP A 31 31.18 5.07 20.74
N ALA A 32 30.40 5.94 20.09
CA ALA A 32 30.88 7.19 19.45
C ALA A 32 32.06 6.94 18.48
N LYS A 33 32.00 5.87 17.69
CA LYS A 33 33.00 5.47 16.68
C LYS A 33 32.47 5.74 15.27
N PRO A 34 32.43 6.99 14.79
CA PRO A 34 31.84 7.33 13.49
C PRO A 34 32.54 6.64 12.32
N GLU A 35 33.84 6.37 12.43
CA GLU A 35 34.60 5.66 11.39
C GLU A 35 34.12 4.20 11.20
N ARG A 36 33.74 3.53 12.29
CA ARG A 36 33.18 2.18 12.20
C ARG A 36 31.78 2.20 11.56
N ALA A 37 30.94 3.17 11.94
CA ALA A 37 29.64 3.38 11.33
C ALA A 37 29.77 3.65 9.82
N ARG A 38 30.71 4.51 9.41
CA ARG A 38 31.02 4.76 7.99
C ARG A 38 31.45 3.50 7.25
N THR A 39 32.28 2.66 7.89
CA THR A 39 32.75 1.41 7.26
C THR A 39 31.59 0.44 7.01
N VAL A 40 30.66 0.31 7.95
CA VAL A 40 29.46 -0.52 7.80
C VAL A 40 28.61 0.02 6.65
N LEU A 41 28.27 1.31 6.68
CA LEU A 41 27.43 1.95 5.66
C LEU A 41 28.09 1.97 4.26
N ALA A 42 29.40 2.14 4.17
CA ALA A 42 30.12 2.15 2.89
C ALA A 42 30.13 0.78 2.18
N ALA A 43 29.98 -0.30 2.93
CA ALA A 43 29.93 -1.66 2.38
C ALA A 43 28.54 -2.05 1.84
N MET A 44 27.50 -1.30 2.16
CA MET A 44 26.11 -1.61 1.81
C MET A 44 25.66 -0.86 0.55
N PRO A 45 24.79 -1.45 -0.30
CA PRO A 45 24.06 -0.74 -1.36
C PRO A 45 23.14 0.34 -0.79
N SER A 46 22.79 1.38 -1.59
CA SER A 46 21.92 2.48 -1.14
C SER A 46 20.54 2.02 -0.66
N PRO A 47 19.84 1.08 -1.33
CA PRO A 47 18.56 0.56 -0.87
C PRO A 47 18.63 -0.18 0.49
N GLU A 48 19.73 -0.86 0.77
CA GLU A 48 19.94 -1.52 2.06
C GLU A 48 20.17 -0.53 3.19
N ILE A 49 20.89 0.58 2.90
CA ILE A 49 21.08 1.66 3.86
C ILE A 49 19.74 2.36 4.15
N ALA A 50 18.92 2.60 3.13
CA ALA A 50 17.57 3.15 3.29
C ALA A 50 16.75 2.28 4.24
N ARG A 51 16.65 0.99 3.97
CA ARG A 51 15.94 0.01 4.81
C ARG A 51 16.47 -0.05 6.24
N LEU A 52 17.78 0.08 6.42
CA LEU A 52 18.41 0.13 7.73
C LEU A 52 18.03 1.41 8.48
N LEU A 53 18.01 2.57 7.82
CA LEU A 53 17.62 3.86 8.41
C LEU A 53 16.13 3.85 8.82
N GLU A 54 15.27 3.22 8.04
CA GLU A 54 13.84 3.04 8.35
C GLU A 54 13.63 2.22 9.63
N GLY A 55 14.49 1.22 9.86
CA GLY A 55 14.49 0.38 11.07
C GLY A 55 15.07 1.04 12.32
N LEU A 56 15.52 2.30 12.27
CA LEU A 56 16.10 3.02 13.39
C LEU A 56 15.14 4.06 14.00
N PRO A 57 15.11 4.20 15.35
CA PRO A 57 14.45 5.34 15.99
C PRO A 57 15.07 6.68 15.53
N GLY A 58 14.27 7.76 15.47
CA GLY A 58 14.66 9.05 14.90
C GLY A 58 16.03 9.58 15.35
N GLY A 59 16.30 9.61 16.66
CA GLY A 59 17.59 10.11 17.17
C GLY A 59 18.80 9.19 16.86
N GLU A 60 18.61 7.89 16.60
CA GLU A 60 19.65 6.99 16.10
C GLU A 60 19.81 7.15 14.59
N ARG A 61 18.71 7.31 13.89
CA ARG A 61 18.65 7.55 12.44
C ARG A 61 19.42 8.83 12.06
N ASP A 62 19.17 9.94 12.74
CA ASP A 62 19.84 11.22 12.46
C ASP A 62 21.35 11.10 12.62
N ARG A 63 21.81 10.42 13.68
CA ARG A 63 23.24 10.15 13.89
C ARG A 63 23.85 9.22 12.85
N ALA A 64 23.09 8.22 12.39
CA ALA A 64 23.50 7.33 11.30
C ALA A 64 23.60 8.11 9.99
N TRP A 65 22.59 8.96 9.70
CA TRP A 65 22.56 9.81 8.53
C TRP A 65 23.76 10.75 8.42
N ASP A 66 24.18 11.36 9.52
CA ASP A 66 25.37 12.22 9.57
C ASP A 66 26.69 11.51 9.21
N THR A 67 26.70 10.16 9.26
CA THR A 67 27.86 9.36 8.88
C THR A 67 27.82 8.86 7.43
N VAL A 68 26.68 9.01 6.74
CA VAL A 68 26.52 8.62 5.33
C VAL A 68 27.35 9.56 4.43
N PRO A 69 28.18 9.01 3.51
CA PRO A 69 28.91 9.82 2.53
C PRO A 69 27.98 10.70 1.70
N MET A 70 28.36 11.97 1.51
CA MET A 70 27.52 12.97 0.83
C MET A 70 27.11 12.54 -0.59
N GLU A 71 28.02 11.86 -1.29
CA GLU A 71 27.83 11.40 -2.67
C GLU A 71 26.70 10.37 -2.79
N ARG A 72 26.35 9.69 -1.70
CA ARG A 72 25.32 8.64 -1.66
C ARG A 72 24.00 9.10 -1.05
N GLN A 73 24.00 10.26 -0.37
CA GLN A 73 22.81 10.73 0.35
C GLN A 73 21.62 10.96 -0.58
N GLY A 74 21.84 11.42 -1.82
CA GLY A 74 20.78 11.62 -2.79
C GLY A 74 20.07 10.29 -3.12
N GLU A 75 20.81 9.27 -3.56
CA GLU A 75 20.25 7.94 -3.88
C GLU A 75 19.50 7.33 -2.67
N ILE A 76 20.08 7.43 -1.48
CA ILE A 76 19.44 6.91 -0.27
C ILE A 76 18.14 7.66 0.04
N LEU A 77 18.09 9.00 -0.16
CA LEU A 77 16.85 9.76 0.02
C LEU A 77 15.76 9.32 -0.96
N ALA A 78 16.11 8.99 -2.21
CA ALA A 78 15.16 8.48 -3.18
C ALA A 78 14.57 7.12 -2.76
N ASP A 79 15.40 6.24 -2.19
CA ASP A 79 15.00 4.90 -1.75
C ASP A 79 14.22 4.88 -0.41
N LEU A 80 14.18 6.00 0.36
CA LEU A 80 13.50 6.07 1.67
C LEU A 80 12.00 6.23 1.54
N GLU A 81 11.26 5.60 2.46
CA GLU A 81 9.83 5.91 2.65
C GLU A 81 9.59 7.39 2.97
N ASP A 82 8.50 7.96 2.42
CA ASP A 82 8.18 9.40 2.46
C ASP A 82 8.32 10.01 3.86
N HIS A 83 7.78 9.35 4.88
CA HIS A 83 7.82 9.86 6.26
C HIS A 83 9.23 9.88 6.89
N VAL A 84 10.11 8.96 6.47
CA VAL A 84 11.52 8.92 6.93
C VAL A 84 12.30 9.99 6.21
N ARG A 85 12.10 10.10 4.90
CA ARG A 85 12.68 11.13 4.03
C ARG A 85 12.33 12.53 4.53
N ALA A 86 11.04 12.83 4.73
CA ALA A 86 10.57 14.09 5.28
C ALA A 86 11.21 14.44 6.64
N GLY A 87 11.38 13.43 7.52
CA GLY A 87 12.06 13.60 8.81
C GLY A 87 13.51 14.03 8.66
N LEU A 88 14.27 13.41 7.75
CA LEU A 88 15.69 13.75 7.50
C LEU A 88 15.84 15.08 6.77
N LEU A 89 14.91 15.44 5.89
CA LEU A 89 14.90 16.73 5.18
C LEU A 89 14.60 17.89 6.12
N THR A 90 13.84 17.63 7.20
CA THR A 90 13.54 18.65 8.22
C THR A 90 14.83 19.15 8.88
N GLY A 91 15.19 20.40 8.64
CA GLY A 91 16.43 21.00 9.16
C GLY A 91 17.61 20.96 8.21
N MET A 92 17.49 20.36 7.03
CA MET A 92 18.48 20.53 5.97
C MET A 92 18.39 21.93 5.34
N ASP A 93 19.55 22.52 5.00
CA ASP A 93 19.59 23.76 4.24
C ASP A 93 19.15 23.53 2.78
N ALA A 94 18.33 24.44 2.23
CA ALA A 94 17.84 24.39 0.86
C ALA A 94 18.95 24.22 -0.20
N ARG A 95 20.14 24.81 0.05
CA ARG A 95 21.30 24.64 -0.82
C ARG A 95 21.77 23.18 -0.86
N ARG A 96 21.80 22.51 0.30
CA ARG A 96 22.21 21.11 0.39
C ARG A 96 21.22 20.20 -0.33
N ILE A 97 19.92 20.44 -0.17
CA ILE A 97 18.89 19.69 -0.89
C ILE A 97 19.03 19.89 -2.40
N ALA A 98 19.28 21.12 -2.87
CA ALA A 98 19.50 21.39 -4.29
C ALA A 98 20.77 20.70 -4.86
N GLU A 99 21.83 20.58 -4.05
CA GLU A 99 23.05 19.84 -4.44
C GLU A 99 22.77 18.33 -4.56
N LEU A 100 22.04 17.74 -3.62
CA LEU A 100 21.67 16.31 -3.64
C LEU A 100 20.72 16.00 -4.83
N ALA A 101 19.76 16.87 -5.08
CA ALA A 101 18.81 16.79 -6.18
C ALA A 101 19.46 16.82 -7.57
N GLY A 102 20.64 17.45 -7.69
CA GLY A 102 21.31 17.60 -8.98
C GLY A 102 21.83 16.32 -9.63
N ALA A 103 21.90 15.21 -8.87
CA ALA A 103 22.35 13.90 -9.34
C ALA A 103 21.21 12.86 -9.51
N LEU A 104 19.99 13.23 -9.10
CA LEU A 104 18.82 12.34 -9.09
C LEU A 104 17.97 12.48 -10.36
N ALA A 105 17.12 11.50 -10.61
CA ALA A 105 16.11 11.56 -11.63
C ALA A 105 15.02 12.60 -11.29
N THR A 106 14.25 13.06 -12.29
CA THR A 106 13.31 14.17 -12.09
C THR A 106 12.16 13.80 -11.16
N ASP A 107 11.67 12.59 -11.21
CA ASP A 107 10.65 11.97 -10.36
C ASP A 107 11.11 11.91 -8.90
N ASP A 108 12.31 11.34 -8.62
CA ASP A 108 12.90 11.30 -7.29
C ASP A 108 13.03 12.70 -6.65
N VAL A 109 13.44 13.70 -7.46
CA VAL A 109 13.52 15.09 -6.98
C VAL A 109 12.14 15.67 -6.72
N ALA A 110 11.13 15.31 -7.52
CA ALA A 110 9.76 15.75 -7.30
C ALA A 110 9.24 15.21 -5.95
N ASP A 111 9.47 13.92 -5.67
CA ASP A 111 9.08 13.28 -4.40
C ASP A 111 9.76 13.96 -3.20
N ILE A 112 11.08 14.22 -3.30
CA ILE A 112 11.81 14.96 -2.25
C ILE A 112 11.22 16.36 -2.00
N LEU A 113 10.81 17.07 -3.05
CA LEU A 113 10.26 18.42 -2.91
C LEU A 113 8.81 18.42 -2.41
N GLN A 114 8.04 17.39 -2.72
CA GLN A 114 6.66 17.22 -2.23
C GLN A 114 6.62 16.95 -0.72
N ASP A 115 7.66 16.32 -0.16
CA ASP A 115 7.82 16.10 1.27
C ASP A 115 8.18 17.38 2.07
N LEU A 116 8.59 18.46 1.37
CA LEU A 116 8.99 19.72 2.00
C LEU A 116 7.81 20.69 2.16
N PRO A 117 7.83 21.56 3.17
CA PRO A 117 6.96 22.74 3.19
C PRO A 117 7.13 23.56 1.92
N GLN A 118 6.04 24.10 1.37
CA GLN A 118 6.04 24.85 0.09
C GLN A 118 7.12 25.93 0.02
N GLU A 119 7.36 26.68 1.14
CA GLU A 119 8.39 27.73 1.20
C GLU A 119 9.80 27.18 1.00
N ASP A 120 10.10 25.99 1.51
CA ASP A 120 11.41 25.38 1.40
C ASP A 120 11.59 24.74 0.02
N ALA A 121 10.55 24.09 -0.51
CA ALA A 121 10.54 23.60 -1.89
C ALA A 121 10.80 24.74 -2.90
N ASP A 122 10.14 25.89 -2.75
CA ASP A 122 10.33 27.06 -3.60
C ASP A 122 11.78 27.59 -3.50
N ARG A 123 12.39 27.56 -2.30
CA ARG A 123 13.79 27.96 -2.11
C ARG A 123 14.75 27.01 -2.81
N VAL A 124 14.51 25.70 -2.72
CA VAL A 124 15.32 24.68 -3.42
C VAL A 124 15.23 24.91 -4.93
N LEU A 125 14.01 25.05 -5.48
CA LEU A 125 13.79 25.32 -6.90
C LEU A 125 14.54 26.57 -7.40
N LEU A 126 14.61 27.64 -6.60
CA LEU A 126 15.35 28.85 -6.96
C LEU A 126 16.86 28.65 -7.04
N LEU A 127 17.40 27.67 -6.28
CA LEU A 127 18.84 27.35 -6.26
C LEU A 127 19.25 26.37 -7.35
N MET A 128 18.30 25.68 -7.98
CA MET A 128 18.56 24.74 -9.08
C MET A 128 18.87 25.45 -10.40
N ASP A 129 19.64 24.79 -11.27
CA ASP A 129 19.86 25.22 -12.63
C ASP A 129 18.55 25.32 -13.41
N ARG A 130 18.53 26.21 -14.42
CA ARG A 130 17.30 26.54 -15.16
C ARG A 130 16.63 25.32 -15.81
N GLN A 131 17.40 24.48 -16.51
CA GLN A 131 16.84 23.38 -17.29
C GLN A 131 16.26 22.25 -16.39
N PRO A 132 16.95 21.73 -15.37
CA PRO A 132 16.36 20.80 -14.40
C PRO A 132 15.14 21.38 -13.70
N ARG A 133 15.17 22.64 -13.29
CA ARG A 133 14.05 23.31 -12.65
C ARG A 133 12.80 23.39 -13.54
N GLU A 134 12.93 23.74 -14.83
CA GLU A 134 11.79 23.80 -15.75
C GLU A 134 11.14 22.42 -15.93
N ARG A 135 11.92 21.35 -15.99
CA ARG A 135 11.43 19.96 -16.02
C ARG A 135 10.69 19.58 -14.75
N LEU A 136 11.31 19.84 -13.62
CA LEU A 136 10.74 19.53 -12.30
C LEU A 136 9.43 20.27 -12.04
N VAL A 137 9.33 21.55 -12.39
CA VAL A 137 8.08 22.32 -12.30
C VAL A 137 6.97 21.70 -13.13
N SER A 138 7.29 21.08 -14.27
CA SER A 138 6.29 20.38 -15.08
C SER A 138 5.75 19.11 -14.42
N VAL A 139 6.54 18.41 -13.62
CA VAL A 139 6.11 17.25 -12.82
C VAL A 139 5.30 17.69 -11.60
N LEU A 140 5.81 18.67 -10.85
CA LEU A 140 5.14 19.26 -9.68
C LEU A 140 3.79 19.94 -9.98
N ALA A 141 3.48 20.19 -11.25
CA ALA A 141 2.16 20.68 -11.67
C ALA A 141 1.05 19.61 -11.54
N TYR A 142 1.41 18.34 -11.37
CA TYR A 142 0.50 17.22 -11.21
C TYR A 142 0.55 16.68 -9.77
N PRO A 143 -0.58 16.21 -9.23
CA PRO A 143 -0.60 15.48 -7.96
C PRO A 143 0.25 14.20 -8.02
N GLU A 144 0.88 13.84 -6.89
CA GLU A 144 1.70 12.63 -6.73
C GLU A 144 0.93 11.33 -7.05
N ASP A 145 -0.37 11.30 -6.80
CA ASP A 145 -1.25 10.15 -7.07
C ASP A 145 -1.75 10.06 -8.53
N GLN A 146 -1.13 10.82 -9.44
CA GLN A 146 -1.43 10.82 -10.87
C GLN A 146 -0.18 10.51 -11.71
N ALA A 147 -0.40 10.04 -12.94
CA ALA A 147 0.66 9.69 -13.88
C ALA A 147 1.66 10.84 -14.14
N GLY A 148 1.18 12.08 -14.14
CA GLY A 148 2.04 13.25 -14.30
C GLY A 148 2.96 13.52 -13.13
N GLY A 149 2.56 13.12 -11.90
CA GLY A 149 3.40 13.21 -10.70
C GLY A 149 4.44 12.08 -10.62
N LEU A 150 4.14 10.91 -11.18
CA LEU A 150 5.04 9.75 -11.22
C LEU A 150 6.03 9.78 -12.41
N MET A 151 5.88 10.74 -13.35
CA MET A 151 6.65 10.68 -14.59
C MET A 151 8.07 11.20 -14.44
N ASN A 152 9.00 10.48 -15.05
CA ASN A 152 10.34 10.97 -15.34
C ASN A 152 10.35 11.73 -16.66
N THR A 153 10.90 12.94 -16.68
CA THR A 153 11.02 13.77 -17.90
C THR A 153 12.29 13.51 -18.71
N ASP A 154 13.21 12.68 -18.17
CA ASP A 154 14.41 12.28 -18.87
C ASP A 154 14.10 11.16 -19.86
N VAL A 155 13.67 11.55 -21.05
CA VAL A 155 13.27 10.64 -22.12
C VAL A 155 14.14 10.81 -23.37
N VAL A 156 14.39 9.69 -24.06
CA VAL A 156 15.05 9.72 -25.37
C VAL A 156 13.97 9.64 -26.44
N THR A 157 13.86 10.72 -27.24
CA THR A 157 12.90 10.81 -28.33
C THR A 157 13.58 10.68 -29.69
N VAL A 158 12.89 10.07 -30.63
CA VAL A 158 13.30 9.94 -32.02
C VAL A 158 12.15 10.28 -32.96
N ARG A 159 12.48 10.65 -34.18
CA ARG A 159 11.47 10.98 -35.19
C ARG A 159 11.18 9.80 -36.09
N ALA A 160 9.95 9.69 -36.54
CA ALA A 160 9.49 8.62 -37.42
C ALA A 160 10.19 8.56 -38.79
N ASP A 161 10.65 9.72 -39.26
CA ASP A 161 11.25 9.89 -40.60
C ASP A 161 12.76 9.57 -40.69
N VAL A 162 13.41 9.21 -39.55
CA VAL A 162 14.84 8.88 -39.54
C VAL A 162 15.10 7.38 -39.72
N SER A 163 16.30 7.00 -40.19
CA SER A 163 16.70 5.59 -40.28
C SER A 163 17.20 5.04 -38.95
N LEU A 164 17.11 3.71 -38.75
CA LEU A 164 17.65 3.04 -37.56
C LEU A 164 19.17 3.25 -37.43
N GLU A 165 19.89 3.38 -38.54
CA GLU A 165 21.31 3.74 -38.53
C GLU A 165 21.57 5.10 -37.88
N ALA A 166 20.74 6.10 -38.22
CA ALA A 166 20.83 7.43 -37.62
C ALA A 166 20.51 7.39 -36.10
N VAL A 167 19.50 6.61 -35.72
CA VAL A 167 19.18 6.36 -34.30
C VAL A 167 20.35 5.73 -33.56
N GLY A 168 20.96 4.67 -34.13
CA GLY A 168 22.12 4.02 -33.53
C GLY A 168 23.33 4.95 -33.39
N ARG A 169 23.59 5.86 -34.37
CA ARG A 169 24.62 6.91 -34.24
C ARG A 169 24.29 7.92 -33.13
N TYR A 170 23.03 8.31 -33.03
CA TYR A 170 22.54 9.23 -31.99
C TYR A 170 22.74 8.66 -30.59
N LEU A 171 22.33 7.41 -30.35
CA LEU A 171 22.50 6.73 -29.08
C LEU A 171 23.98 6.63 -28.65
N ARG A 172 24.86 6.26 -29.58
CA ARG A 172 26.31 6.23 -29.33
C ARG A 172 26.89 7.61 -28.99
N LYS A 173 26.32 8.68 -29.54
CA LYS A 173 26.74 10.06 -29.23
C LYS A 173 26.28 10.52 -27.85
N LEU A 174 25.12 10.04 -27.36
CA LEU A 174 24.62 10.33 -26.02
C LEU A 174 25.51 9.75 -24.92
N ARG A 175 26.30 8.69 -25.24
CA ARG A 175 27.18 7.93 -24.31
C ARG A 175 26.44 7.21 -23.20
N GLN A 176 25.38 7.79 -22.66
CA GLN A 176 24.53 7.24 -21.61
C GLN A 176 23.07 7.50 -21.98
N VAL A 177 22.20 6.54 -21.77
CA VAL A 177 20.75 6.65 -21.84
C VAL A 177 20.19 6.61 -20.43
N PRO A 178 19.06 7.23 -20.14
CA PRO A 178 18.43 7.14 -18.84
C PRO A 178 18.19 5.69 -18.42
N GLU A 179 18.30 5.40 -17.13
CA GLU A 179 18.05 4.08 -16.58
C GLU A 179 16.65 3.57 -16.93
N GLY A 180 16.45 2.27 -16.96
CA GLY A 180 15.15 1.68 -17.33
C GLY A 180 14.72 1.94 -18.78
N THR A 181 15.61 2.41 -19.69
CA THR A 181 15.26 2.63 -21.11
C THR A 181 15.23 1.31 -21.87
N ASP A 182 14.06 0.77 -22.11
CA ASP A 182 13.79 -0.40 -22.96
C ASP A 182 13.39 -0.01 -24.39
N SER A 183 12.81 1.15 -24.55
CA SER A 183 12.26 1.68 -25.80
C SER A 183 12.52 3.19 -25.95
N LEU A 184 12.64 3.64 -27.17
CA LEU A 184 12.72 5.05 -27.55
C LEU A 184 11.31 5.55 -27.89
N ILE A 185 10.98 6.75 -27.46
CA ILE A 185 9.66 7.32 -27.73
C ILE A 185 9.69 8.03 -29.08
N VAL A 186 8.78 7.62 -29.97
CA VAL A 186 8.68 8.22 -31.30
C VAL A 186 7.70 9.39 -31.27
N VAL A 187 8.15 10.55 -31.74
CA VAL A 187 7.36 11.78 -31.77
C VAL A 187 7.35 12.43 -33.16
N ASP A 188 6.34 13.24 -33.43
CA ASP A 188 6.26 14.09 -34.61
C ASP A 188 7.01 15.42 -34.43
N LYS A 189 6.83 16.37 -35.37
CA LYS A 189 7.47 17.70 -35.33
C LYS A 189 6.93 18.58 -34.23
N GLU A 190 5.70 18.36 -33.83
CA GLU A 190 4.97 19.06 -32.77
C GLU A 190 5.13 18.38 -31.39
N HIS A 191 6.07 17.38 -31.29
CA HIS A 191 6.33 16.61 -30.06
C HIS A 191 5.15 15.72 -29.61
N ARG A 192 4.23 15.38 -30.52
CA ARG A 192 3.13 14.46 -30.25
C ARG A 192 3.62 13.02 -30.31
N TYR A 193 3.15 12.22 -29.38
CA TYR A 193 3.44 10.79 -29.32
C TYR A 193 2.92 10.06 -30.57
N MET A 194 3.76 9.22 -31.16
CA MET A 194 3.41 8.41 -32.35
C MET A 194 3.54 6.90 -32.12
N GLY A 195 4.39 6.46 -31.19
CA GLY A 195 4.64 5.05 -30.92
C GLY A 195 5.97 4.82 -30.20
N LEU A 196 6.33 3.56 -30.02
CA LEU A 196 7.54 3.12 -29.34
C LEU A 196 8.48 2.39 -30.31
N LEU A 197 9.77 2.65 -30.22
CA LEU A 197 10.81 1.92 -30.93
C LEU A 197 11.67 1.18 -29.91
N SER A 198 11.48 -0.15 -29.77
CA SER A 198 12.28 -0.95 -28.85
C SER A 198 13.77 -0.91 -29.19
N LEU A 199 14.64 -0.88 -28.19
CA LEU A 199 16.10 -0.98 -28.40
C LEU A 199 16.47 -2.29 -29.10
N ALA A 200 15.75 -3.38 -28.85
CA ALA A 200 15.91 -4.62 -29.58
C ALA A 200 15.70 -4.45 -31.08
N SER A 201 14.71 -3.68 -31.51
CA SER A 201 14.47 -3.37 -32.93
C SER A 201 15.62 -2.58 -33.54
N VAL A 202 16.19 -1.62 -32.84
CA VAL A 202 17.35 -0.83 -33.28
C VAL A 202 18.58 -1.72 -33.49
N LEU A 203 18.75 -2.76 -32.66
CA LEU A 203 19.90 -3.66 -32.70
C LEU A 203 19.77 -4.80 -33.71
N THR A 204 18.54 -5.26 -33.99
CA THR A 204 18.31 -6.52 -34.74
C THR A 204 17.75 -6.30 -36.15
N LYS A 205 17.07 -5.17 -36.39
CA LYS A 205 16.53 -4.86 -37.75
C LYS A 205 17.56 -4.23 -38.64
N LYS A 206 17.29 -4.22 -39.95
CA LYS A 206 18.17 -3.61 -40.94
C LYS A 206 18.31 -2.11 -40.69
N ALA A 207 19.53 -1.61 -40.75
CA ALA A 207 19.91 -0.24 -40.42
C ALA A 207 19.27 0.83 -41.37
N GLU A 208 18.92 0.43 -42.60
CA GLU A 208 18.32 1.29 -43.61
C GLU A 208 16.83 1.55 -43.39
N LEU A 209 16.16 0.70 -42.61
CA LEU A 209 14.74 0.87 -42.31
C LEU A 209 14.49 2.18 -41.52
N SER A 210 13.37 2.83 -41.81
CA SER A 210 12.94 3.99 -41.07
C SER A 210 12.38 3.58 -39.69
N VAL A 211 12.38 4.53 -38.75
CA VAL A 211 11.73 4.37 -37.45
C VAL A 211 10.24 4.05 -37.65
N ALA A 212 9.55 4.74 -38.59
CA ALA A 212 8.15 4.49 -38.91
C ALA A 212 7.84 3.04 -39.30
N GLU A 213 8.76 2.38 -40.07
CA GLU A 213 8.62 0.97 -40.47
C GLU A 213 8.95 -0.01 -39.34
N SER A 214 9.60 0.46 -38.27
CA SER A 214 10.14 -0.39 -37.20
C SER A 214 9.50 -0.18 -35.85
N MET A 215 8.83 0.94 -35.66
CA MET A 215 8.15 1.27 -34.39
C MET A 215 6.89 0.44 -34.20
N ASP A 216 6.48 0.31 -32.96
CA ASP A 216 5.14 -0.14 -32.56
C ASP A 216 4.23 1.08 -32.40
N GLY A 217 3.31 1.26 -33.32
CA GLY A 217 2.29 2.32 -33.29
C GLY A 217 1.08 1.98 -32.40
N THR A 218 1.01 0.76 -31.85
CA THR A 218 -0.08 0.33 -30.95
C THR A 218 0.23 0.58 -29.48
N GLY A 219 1.46 1.00 -29.17
CA GLY A 219 1.89 1.36 -27.82
C GLY A 219 0.96 2.40 -27.20
N ARG A 220 0.51 2.15 -25.97
CA ARG A 220 -0.42 3.05 -25.29
C ARG A 220 0.32 4.18 -24.59
N ALA A 221 -0.09 5.43 -24.86
CA ALA A 221 0.30 6.55 -24.02
C ALA A 221 -0.65 6.66 -22.81
N ILE A 222 -0.10 7.08 -21.69
CA ILE A 222 -0.83 7.30 -20.44
C ILE A 222 -1.15 8.79 -20.32
N PRO A 223 -2.43 9.18 -20.16
CA PRO A 223 -2.78 10.57 -19.85
C PRO A 223 -2.19 11.01 -18.50
N ALA A 224 -1.65 12.22 -18.43
CA ALA A 224 -0.98 12.73 -17.24
C ALA A 224 -1.91 12.84 -16.01
N ASP A 225 -3.23 12.97 -16.21
CA ASP A 225 -4.26 13.03 -15.17
C ASP A 225 -4.78 11.65 -14.72
N MET A 226 -4.23 10.56 -15.30
CA MET A 226 -4.62 9.20 -14.91
C MET A 226 -4.19 8.90 -13.48
N PRO A 227 -5.08 8.37 -12.61
CA PRO A 227 -4.70 7.98 -11.25
C PRO A 227 -3.61 6.91 -11.22
N ALA A 228 -2.62 7.03 -10.32
CA ALA A 228 -1.49 6.10 -10.16
C ALA A 228 -1.93 4.64 -10.04
N ARG A 229 -3.08 4.38 -9.36
CA ARG A 229 -3.65 3.03 -9.25
C ARG A 229 -4.06 2.45 -10.61
N GLU A 230 -4.56 3.27 -11.54
CA GLU A 230 -4.92 2.82 -12.88
C GLU A 230 -3.67 2.61 -13.74
N VAL A 231 -2.64 3.44 -13.55
CA VAL A 231 -1.32 3.24 -14.15
C VAL A 231 -0.76 1.88 -13.73
N ALA A 232 -0.71 1.59 -12.43
CA ALA A 232 -0.22 0.32 -11.90
C ALA A 232 -0.98 -0.88 -12.46
N ARG A 233 -2.31 -0.77 -12.61
CA ARG A 233 -3.12 -1.80 -13.26
C ARG A 233 -2.74 -2.01 -14.73
N LEU A 234 -2.51 -0.94 -15.48
CA LEU A 234 -2.12 -1.05 -16.90
C LEU A 234 -0.74 -1.71 -17.04
N PHE A 235 0.23 -1.35 -16.21
CA PHE A 235 1.54 -1.99 -16.22
C PHE A 235 1.44 -3.49 -15.94
N THR A 236 0.65 -3.89 -14.95
CA THR A 236 0.43 -5.30 -14.61
C THR A 236 -0.36 -6.06 -15.69
N GLU A 237 -1.37 -5.42 -16.32
CA GLU A 237 -2.25 -6.06 -17.32
C GLU A 237 -1.55 -6.27 -18.67
N PHE A 238 -0.63 -5.37 -19.03
CA PHE A 238 0.05 -5.37 -20.32
C PHE A 238 1.56 -5.67 -20.23
N ASP A 239 2.06 -6.08 -19.05
CA ASP A 239 3.48 -6.39 -18.79
C ASP A 239 4.43 -5.26 -19.26
N LEU A 240 4.06 -4.00 -18.94
CA LEU A 240 4.82 -2.84 -19.38
C LEU A 240 6.10 -2.70 -18.56
N VAL A 241 7.20 -2.37 -19.22
CA VAL A 241 8.47 -1.98 -18.58
C VAL A 241 8.54 -0.46 -18.44
N SER A 242 8.07 0.25 -19.46
CA SER A 242 7.92 1.70 -19.43
C SER A 242 6.71 2.13 -20.27
N ALA A 243 6.17 3.33 -19.99
CA ALA A 243 5.07 3.88 -20.76
C ALA A 243 5.21 5.41 -20.90
N PRO A 244 4.96 5.98 -22.10
CA PRO A 244 4.97 7.42 -22.33
C PRO A 244 3.78 8.09 -21.66
N VAL A 245 4.01 9.25 -21.06
CA VAL A 245 2.97 10.12 -20.47
C VAL A 245 2.72 11.29 -21.40
N VAL A 246 1.45 11.57 -21.67
CA VAL A 246 1.01 12.64 -22.59
C VAL A 246 0.00 13.56 -21.95
N ASP A 247 -0.04 14.80 -22.42
CA ASP A 247 -1.11 15.74 -22.11
C ASP A 247 -2.41 15.44 -22.88
N ALA A 248 -3.45 16.24 -22.63
CA ALA A 248 -4.74 16.13 -23.33
C ALA A 248 -4.64 16.37 -24.86
N GLY A 249 -3.56 16.99 -25.33
CA GLY A 249 -3.26 17.22 -26.76
C GLY A 249 -2.47 16.10 -27.41
N GLY A 250 -2.04 15.09 -26.64
CA GLY A 250 -1.15 14.01 -27.10
C GLY A 250 0.32 14.42 -27.17
N ILE A 251 0.70 15.56 -26.60
CA ILE A 251 2.10 16.00 -26.50
C ILE A 251 2.79 15.18 -25.43
N LEU A 252 3.99 14.68 -25.73
CA LEU A 252 4.79 13.91 -24.80
C LEU A 252 5.29 14.80 -23.66
N LEU A 253 5.03 14.39 -22.41
CA LEU A 253 5.48 15.05 -21.20
C LEU A 253 6.67 14.33 -20.56
N GLY A 254 6.62 12.99 -20.51
CA GLY A 254 7.60 12.16 -19.86
C GLY A 254 7.33 10.68 -20.08
N ARG A 255 7.88 9.83 -19.22
CA ARG A 255 7.61 8.40 -19.17
C ARG A 255 7.50 7.96 -17.69
N ILE A 256 6.78 6.88 -17.46
CA ILE A 256 6.77 6.16 -16.18
C ILE A 256 7.49 4.83 -16.42
N THR A 257 8.27 4.38 -15.46
CA THR A 257 8.97 3.10 -15.52
C THR A 257 8.39 2.12 -14.49
N VAL A 258 8.76 0.84 -14.61
CA VAL A 258 8.16 -0.22 -13.78
C VAL A 258 8.55 -0.12 -12.32
N ASP A 259 9.71 0.42 -11.99
CA ASP A 259 10.19 0.70 -10.64
C ASP A 259 9.23 1.63 -9.90
N ASP A 260 8.88 2.81 -10.45
CA ASP A 260 7.89 3.73 -9.87
C ASP A 260 6.54 3.06 -9.63
N VAL A 261 6.14 2.19 -10.59
CA VAL A 261 4.88 1.45 -10.48
C VAL A 261 4.93 0.39 -9.37
N VAL A 262 6.08 -0.25 -9.17
CA VAL A 262 6.27 -1.20 -8.06
C VAL A 262 6.10 -0.47 -6.74
N ASP A 263 6.62 0.74 -6.58
CA ASP A 263 6.46 1.55 -5.37
C ASP A 263 5.01 1.94 -5.13
N VAL A 264 4.29 2.34 -6.18
CA VAL A 264 2.83 2.57 -6.11
C VAL A 264 2.08 1.32 -5.62
N ILE A 265 2.44 0.12 -6.11
CA ILE A 265 1.83 -1.14 -5.70
C ILE A 265 2.14 -1.43 -4.23
N HIS A 266 3.39 -1.25 -3.80
CA HIS A 266 3.80 -1.45 -2.40
C HIS A 266 3.09 -0.48 -1.45
N LYS A 267 3.07 0.83 -1.76
CA LYS A 267 2.32 1.84 -1.01
C LYS A 267 0.82 1.48 -0.91
N GLN A 268 0.19 1.04 -2.01
CA GLN A 268 -1.21 0.63 -1.99
C GLN A 268 -1.47 -0.61 -1.13
N ALA A 269 -0.56 -1.59 -1.16
CA ALA A 269 -0.67 -2.79 -0.34
C ALA A 269 -0.53 -2.46 1.16
N GLY A 270 0.43 -1.62 1.54
CA GLY A 270 0.61 -1.10 2.90
C GLY A 270 -0.63 -0.36 3.40
N ARG A 271 -1.13 0.60 2.61
CA ARG A 271 -2.38 1.34 2.90
C ARG A 271 -3.58 0.42 3.11
N ALA A 272 -3.72 -0.61 2.29
CA ALA A 272 -4.83 -1.55 2.43
C ALA A 272 -4.79 -2.29 3.78
N VAL A 273 -3.60 -2.72 4.24
CA VAL A 273 -3.42 -3.39 5.54
C VAL A 273 -3.73 -2.43 6.70
N MET A 274 -3.17 -1.23 6.68
CA MET A 274 -3.38 -0.22 7.72
C MET A 274 -4.84 0.22 7.80
N ASN A 275 -5.48 0.47 6.66
CA ASN A 275 -6.89 0.85 6.58
C ASN A 275 -7.81 -0.23 7.16
N MET A 276 -7.52 -1.53 6.94
CA MET A 276 -8.30 -2.62 7.54
C MET A 276 -8.21 -2.64 9.07
N ALA A 277 -7.15 -2.10 9.66
CA ALA A 277 -6.98 -1.92 11.09
C ALA A 277 -7.56 -0.58 11.60
N GLY A 278 -8.09 0.28 10.72
CA GLY A 278 -8.57 1.62 11.06
C GLY A 278 -7.44 2.61 11.31
N LEU A 279 -6.25 2.34 10.80
CA LEU A 279 -5.06 3.20 10.88
C LEU A 279 -4.83 3.86 9.53
N LYS A 280 -4.22 5.05 9.54
CA LYS A 280 -3.76 5.72 8.32
C LYS A 280 -2.25 5.56 8.21
N GLU A 281 -1.76 5.11 7.06
CA GLU A 281 -0.33 4.92 6.80
C GLU A 281 0.48 6.20 7.05
N GLU A 282 -0.04 7.34 6.63
CA GLU A 282 0.61 8.64 6.77
C GLU A 282 0.84 9.08 8.23
N GLU A 283 0.00 8.58 9.17
CA GLU A 283 0.03 8.95 10.58
C GLU A 283 0.72 7.90 11.48
N GLU A 284 0.94 6.67 10.99
CA GLU A 284 1.39 5.53 11.78
C GLU A 284 2.60 4.84 11.13
N ASN A 285 3.78 5.14 11.62
CA ASN A 285 5.00 4.38 11.33
C ASN A 285 5.55 3.73 12.61
N LEU A 286 6.54 2.84 12.47
CA LEU A 286 7.13 2.09 13.60
C LEU A 286 7.63 3.00 14.72
N PHE A 287 8.13 4.18 14.40
CA PHE A 287 8.74 5.13 15.33
C PHE A 287 8.05 6.50 15.33
N ALA A 288 6.76 6.54 14.93
CA ALA A 288 5.99 7.78 14.99
C ALA A 288 5.95 8.37 16.41
N PRO A 289 5.88 9.69 16.56
CA PRO A 289 5.77 10.34 17.86
C PRO A 289 4.55 9.81 18.64
N ILE A 290 4.77 9.42 19.91
CA ILE A 290 3.75 8.79 20.77
C ILE A 290 2.43 9.59 20.78
N LEU A 291 2.50 10.91 20.83
CA LEU A 291 1.31 11.76 20.92
C LEU A 291 0.51 11.78 19.60
N ALA A 292 1.18 11.70 18.45
CA ALA A 292 0.54 11.64 17.15
C ALA A 292 -0.23 10.32 16.99
N SER A 293 0.44 9.18 17.22
CA SER A 293 -0.20 7.86 17.20
C SER A 293 -1.33 7.74 18.22
N ALA A 294 -1.14 8.25 19.44
CA ALA A 294 -2.17 8.24 20.46
C ALA A 294 -3.43 9.02 20.02
N ARG A 295 -3.26 10.18 19.37
CA ARG A 295 -4.37 11.00 18.87
C ARG A 295 -5.12 10.33 17.73
N SER A 296 -4.42 9.73 16.78
CA SER A 296 -5.00 9.00 15.64
C SER A 296 -5.86 7.84 16.14
N ARG A 297 -5.28 6.98 16.99
CA ARG A 297 -5.98 5.83 17.58
C ARG A 297 -7.13 6.23 18.48
N PHE A 298 -7.02 7.33 19.24
CA PHE A 298 -8.05 7.82 20.14
C PHE A 298 -9.38 8.06 19.42
N PHE A 299 -9.35 8.62 18.23
CA PHE A 299 -10.55 8.87 17.46
C PHE A 299 -11.28 7.57 17.07
N TRP A 300 -10.54 6.58 16.55
CA TRP A 300 -11.12 5.28 16.19
C TRP A 300 -11.58 4.47 17.39
N LEU A 301 -10.84 4.51 18.50
CA LEU A 301 -11.27 3.91 19.76
C LEU A 301 -12.56 4.56 20.28
N GLY A 302 -12.72 5.88 20.10
CA GLY A 302 -13.94 6.60 20.43
C GLY A 302 -15.16 6.13 19.62
N ILE A 303 -15.00 5.94 18.32
CA ILE A 303 -16.05 5.39 17.44
C ILE A 303 -16.42 3.97 17.89
N ASN A 304 -15.42 3.11 18.12
CA ASN A 304 -15.64 1.75 18.63
C ASN A 304 -16.36 1.74 19.99
N LEU A 305 -16.01 2.66 20.86
CA LEU A 305 -16.69 2.78 22.18
C LEU A 305 -18.17 3.14 21.99
N LEU A 306 -18.51 4.07 21.08
CA LEU A 306 -19.90 4.41 20.81
C LEU A 306 -20.68 3.21 20.25
N THR A 307 -20.11 2.44 19.36
CA THR A 307 -20.77 1.24 18.82
C THR A 307 -20.91 0.14 19.86
N ALA A 308 -19.93 -0.01 20.76
CA ALA A 308 -20.04 -0.92 21.90
C ALA A 308 -21.17 -0.52 22.88
N PHE A 309 -21.37 0.78 23.11
CA PHE A 309 -22.52 1.24 23.91
C PHE A 309 -23.87 0.96 23.24
N LEU A 310 -23.95 1.01 21.90
CA LEU A 310 -25.18 0.62 21.19
C LEU A 310 -25.48 -0.87 21.39
N ALA A 311 -24.49 -1.73 21.33
CA ALA A 311 -24.64 -3.16 21.62
C ALA A 311 -25.02 -3.40 23.09
N ALA A 312 -24.38 -2.69 24.03
CA ALA A 312 -24.71 -2.75 25.47
C ALA A 312 -26.14 -2.29 25.74
N TRP A 313 -26.62 -1.28 25.05
CA TRP A 313 -28.01 -0.83 25.16
C TRP A 313 -29.02 -1.91 24.76
N VAL A 314 -28.72 -2.69 23.73
CA VAL A 314 -29.56 -3.85 23.37
C VAL A 314 -29.55 -4.90 24.46
N ILE A 315 -28.41 -5.16 25.10
CA ILE A 315 -28.32 -6.09 26.23
C ILE A 315 -29.19 -5.64 27.42
N ASP A 316 -29.21 -4.34 27.71
CA ASP A 316 -29.99 -3.75 28.82
C ASP A 316 -31.49 -4.04 28.69
N TRP A 317 -32.06 -4.09 27.50
CA TRP A 317 -33.47 -4.50 27.29
C TRP A 317 -33.79 -5.89 27.80
N PHE A 318 -32.78 -6.77 27.96
CA PHE A 318 -32.92 -8.14 28.39
C PHE A 318 -32.40 -8.39 29.81
N GLN A 319 -32.17 -7.32 30.61
CA GLN A 319 -31.61 -7.44 31.97
C GLN A 319 -32.38 -8.47 32.83
N THR A 320 -33.71 -8.39 32.87
CA THR A 320 -34.57 -9.32 33.62
C THR A 320 -34.41 -10.78 33.18
N SER A 321 -34.17 -11.00 31.90
CA SER A 321 -33.96 -12.35 31.35
C SER A 321 -32.59 -12.90 31.74
N ILE A 322 -31.58 -12.06 31.77
CA ILE A 322 -30.22 -12.40 32.18
C ILE A 322 -30.21 -12.73 33.69
N GLU A 323 -30.89 -11.96 34.52
CA GLU A 323 -31.02 -12.21 35.96
C GLU A 323 -31.66 -13.55 36.24
N LYS A 324 -32.67 -13.98 35.46
CA LYS A 324 -33.32 -15.28 35.62
C LYS A 324 -32.46 -16.45 35.12
N LEU A 325 -31.69 -16.25 34.07
CA LEU A 325 -30.85 -17.27 33.44
C LEU A 325 -29.44 -16.73 33.12
N VAL A 326 -28.56 -16.78 34.12
CA VAL A 326 -27.17 -16.25 34.01
C VAL A 326 -26.38 -16.93 32.91
N ALA A 327 -26.72 -18.15 32.50
CA ALA A 327 -26.10 -18.83 31.37
C ALA A 327 -26.16 -18.03 30.05
N LEU A 328 -27.18 -17.16 29.89
CA LEU A 328 -27.26 -16.25 28.74
C LEU A 328 -26.07 -15.27 28.74
N ALA A 329 -25.74 -14.67 29.88
CA ALA A 329 -24.59 -13.77 29.98
C ALA A 329 -23.26 -14.46 29.64
N VAL A 330 -23.09 -15.72 30.09
CA VAL A 330 -21.85 -16.48 29.84
C VAL A 330 -21.66 -16.80 28.37
N LEU A 331 -22.73 -17.03 27.62
CA LEU A 331 -22.68 -17.45 26.21
C LEU A 331 -22.72 -16.27 25.20
N MET A 332 -23.13 -15.05 25.63
CA MET A 332 -23.17 -13.86 24.77
C MET A 332 -21.85 -13.57 24.01
N PRO A 333 -20.67 -13.62 24.66
CA PRO A 333 -19.42 -13.34 23.97
C PRO A 333 -19.14 -14.28 22.81
N VAL A 334 -19.61 -15.53 22.89
CA VAL A 334 -19.41 -16.53 21.83
C VAL A 334 -20.23 -16.15 20.59
N VAL A 335 -21.50 -15.74 20.77
CA VAL A 335 -22.37 -15.32 19.66
C VAL A 335 -21.78 -14.11 18.94
N ALA A 336 -21.36 -13.07 19.68
CA ALA A 336 -20.75 -11.86 19.14
C ALA A 336 -19.45 -12.17 18.39
N SER A 337 -18.52 -12.90 19.04
CA SER A 337 -17.23 -13.27 18.46
C SER A 337 -17.37 -14.04 17.14
N MET A 338 -18.24 -15.06 17.12
CA MET A 338 -18.44 -15.87 15.92
C MET A 338 -19.05 -15.08 14.77
N GLY A 339 -20.01 -14.21 15.04
CA GLY A 339 -20.59 -13.30 14.05
C GLY A 339 -19.57 -12.31 13.51
N GLY A 340 -18.81 -11.68 14.39
CA GLY A 340 -17.75 -10.73 14.02
C GLY A 340 -16.68 -11.35 13.12
N ILE A 341 -16.17 -12.55 13.50
CA ILE A 341 -15.15 -13.26 12.72
C ILE A 341 -15.70 -13.67 11.33
N ALA A 342 -16.87 -14.30 11.28
CA ALA A 342 -17.47 -14.74 10.00
C ALA A 342 -17.75 -13.56 9.07
N GLY A 343 -18.28 -12.46 9.63
CA GLY A 343 -18.51 -11.23 8.87
C GLY A 343 -17.21 -10.61 8.36
N SER A 344 -16.16 -10.56 9.18
CA SER A 344 -14.85 -10.03 8.77
C SER A 344 -14.22 -10.84 7.64
N GLN A 345 -14.37 -12.16 7.61
CA GLN A 345 -13.92 -13.00 6.50
C GLN A 345 -14.62 -12.62 5.20
N THR A 346 -15.96 -12.49 5.22
CA THR A 346 -16.75 -12.08 4.05
C THR A 346 -16.43 -10.64 3.63
N LEU A 347 -16.28 -9.72 4.60
CA LEU A 347 -15.89 -8.33 4.38
C LEU A 347 -14.56 -8.22 3.64
N THR A 348 -13.54 -8.95 4.11
CA THR A 348 -12.19 -8.98 3.51
C THR A 348 -12.24 -9.46 2.06
N VAL A 349 -12.96 -10.56 1.78
CA VAL A 349 -13.14 -11.07 0.40
C VAL A 349 -13.84 -10.02 -0.48
N THR A 350 -14.85 -9.35 0.05
CA THR A 350 -15.61 -8.32 -0.68
C THR A 350 -14.74 -7.09 -0.98
N ILE A 351 -14.02 -6.57 0.02
CA ILE A 351 -13.11 -5.42 -0.14
C ILE A 351 -12.01 -5.75 -1.16
N ARG A 352 -11.38 -6.93 -1.04
CA ARG A 352 -10.37 -7.37 -2.00
C ARG A 352 -10.93 -7.44 -3.43
N GLY A 353 -12.14 -8.01 -3.61
CA GLY A 353 -12.78 -8.08 -4.92
C GLY A 353 -13.09 -6.71 -5.52
N LEU A 354 -13.45 -5.73 -4.68
CA LEU A 354 -13.68 -4.35 -5.08
C LEU A 354 -12.37 -3.62 -5.44
N ALA A 355 -11.31 -3.84 -4.66
CA ALA A 355 -10.01 -3.22 -4.87
C ALA A 355 -9.35 -3.69 -6.19
N LEU A 356 -9.45 -4.99 -6.49
CA LEU A 356 -8.92 -5.59 -7.73
C LEU A 356 -9.83 -5.34 -8.95
N GLY A 357 -10.97 -4.65 -8.80
CA GLY A 357 -11.91 -4.45 -9.88
C GLY A 357 -12.65 -5.71 -10.36
N HIS A 358 -12.47 -6.85 -9.68
CA HIS A 358 -13.15 -8.12 -10.00
C HIS A 358 -14.60 -8.14 -9.56
N LEU A 359 -14.97 -7.27 -8.61
CA LEU A 359 -16.32 -7.18 -8.05
C LEU A 359 -16.98 -5.86 -8.46
N GLY A 360 -18.10 -5.99 -9.16
CA GLY A 360 -18.94 -4.87 -9.60
C GLY A 360 -20.42 -5.15 -9.40
N ARG A 361 -21.28 -4.21 -9.83
CA ARG A 361 -22.75 -4.37 -9.71
C ARG A 361 -23.30 -5.60 -10.43
N ALA A 362 -22.61 -6.06 -11.48
CA ALA A 362 -23.05 -7.21 -12.29
C ALA A 362 -22.94 -8.54 -11.54
N ASN A 363 -21.90 -8.72 -10.73
CA ASN A 363 -21.61 -9.99 -10.03
C ASN A 363 -21.77 -9.92 -8.51
N ALA A 364 -22.09 -8.76 -7.93
CA ALA A 364 -22.32 -8.59 -6.49
C ALA A 364 -23.40 -9.54 -5.94
N ARG A 365 -24.48 -9.80 -6.72
CA ARG A 365 -25.54 -10.74 -6.32
C ARG A 365 -25.03 -12.18 -6.24
N LEU A 366 -24.15 -12.59 -7.15
CA LEU A 366 -23.56 -13.93 -7.14
C LEU A 366 -22.69 -14.13 -5.91
N LEU A 367 -21.88 -13.10 -5.55
CA LEU A 367 -21.12 -13.13 -4.33
C LEU A 367 -22.03 -13.24 -3.10
N LEU A 368 -23.10 -12.43 -3.04
CA LEU A 368 -24.06 -12.48 -1.93
C LEU A 368 -24.66 -13.87 -1.76
N TYR A 369 -25.14 -14.51 -2.85
CA TYR A 369 -25.68 -15.87 -2.79
C TYR A 369 -24.63 -16.88 -2.33
N LYS A 370 -23.42 -16.79 -2.82
CA LYS A 370 -22.30 -17.65 -2.42
C LYS A 370 -21.99 -17.47 -0.93
N GLU A 371 -21.85 -16.24 -0.43
CA GLU A 371 -21.53 -15.99 0.98
C GLU A 371 -22.70 -16.37 1.92
N LEU A 372 -23.95 -16.15 1.52
CA LEU A 372 -25.10 -16.62 2.27
C LEU A 372 -25.16 -18.15 2.34
N ALA A 373 -24.80 -18.84 1.26
CA ALA A 373 -24.71 -20.32 1.27
C ALA A 373 -23.59 -20.81 2.20
N VAL A 374 -22.44 -20.13 2.21
CA VAL A 374 -21.33 -20.40 3.16
C VAL A 374 -21.79 -20.14 4.59
N GLY A 375 -22.47 -19.03 4.85
CA GLY A 375 -23.03 -18.70 6.16
C GLY A 375 -24.06 -19.73 6.64
N LEU A 376 -24.92 -20.22 5.73
CA LEU A 376 -25.90 -21.27 6.01
C LEU A 376 -25.21 -22.59 6.40
N LEU A 377 -24.23 -23.04 5.62
CA LEU A 377 -23.53 -24.31 5.87
C LEU A 377 -22.74 -24.25 7.18
N ASN A 378 -21.97 -23.17 7.39
CA ASN A 378 -21.24 -22.97 8.64
C ASN A 378 -22.19 -22.80 9.83
N GLY A 379 -23.30 -22.07 9.65
CA GLY A 379 -24.32 -21.89 10.67
C GLY A 379 -24.92 -23.22 11.13
N LEU A 380 -25.25 -24.09 10.19
CA LEU A 380 -25.77 -25.45 10.53
C LEU A 380 -24.73 -26.30 11.26
N ALA A 381 -23.49 -26.33 10.76
CA ALA A 381 -22.41 -27.10 11.36
C ALA A 381 -22.11 -26.63 12.79
N TRP A 382 -21.93 -25.32 12.98
CA TRP A 382 -21.62 -24.77 14.30
C TRP A 382 -22.81 -24.82 15.27
N THR A 383 -24.06 -24.76 14.79
CA THR A 383 -25.25 -25.00 15.62
C THR A 383 -25.17 -26.35 16.34
N VAL A 384 -24.79 -27.41 15.61
CA VAL A 384 -24.66 -28.75 16.21
C VAL A 384 -23.56 -28.77 17.28
N VAL A 385 -22.41 -28.18 16.98
CA VAL A 385 -21.27 -28.12 17.91
C VAL A 385 -21.62 -27.35 19.19
N VAL A 386 -22.17 -26.13 19.05
CA VAL A 386 -22.47 -25.30 20.23
C VAL A 386 -23.62 -25.85 21.04
N ALA A 387 -24.61 -26.51 20.40
CA ALA A 387 -25.68 -27.19 21.10
C ALA A 387 -25.14 -28.38 21.93
N ALA A 388 -24.22 -29.16 21.38
CA ALA A 388 -23.56 -30.25 22.10
C ALA A 388 -22.72 -29.73 23.30
N VAL A 389 -21.94 -28.64 23.10
CA VAL A 389 -21.14 -28.02 24.15
C VAL A 389 -22.04 -27.45 25.24
N ALA A 390 -23.09 -26.70 24.89
CA ALA A 390 -24.02 -26.13 25.87
C ALA A 390 -24.75 -27.24 26.66
N ARG A 391 -25.12 -28.33 26.01
CA ARG A 391 -25.71 -29.52 26.66
C ARG A 391 -24.73 -30.15 27.64
N ALA A 392 -23.47 -30.30 27.25
CA ALA A 392 -22.44 -30.87 28.13
C ALA A 392 -22.08 -29.96 29.31
N TRP A 393 -22.06 -28.66 29.12
CA TRP A 393 -21.63 -27.68 30.11
C TRP A 393 -22.76 -27.27 31.10
N PHE A 394 -23.95 -26.99 30.57
CA PHE A 394 -25.09 -26.50 31.34
C PHE A 394 -26.17 -27.57 31.63
N GLY A 395 -26.05 -28.74 31.05
CA GLY A 395 -27.03 -29.83 31.24
C GLY A 395 -28.38 -29.60 30.50
N SER A 396 -28.57 -28.49 29.79
CA SER A 396 -29.82 -28.11 29.12
C SER A 396 -29.72 -28.22 27.61
N MET A 397 -30.56 -29.05 27.01
CA MET A 397 -30.68 -29.15 25.53
C MET A 397 -31.41 -27.94 24.96
N GLU A 398 -32.38 -27.40 25.70
CA GLU A 398 -33.16 -26.23 25.26
C GLU A 398 -32.25 -24.99 25.11
N LEU A 399 -31.39 -24.75 26.11
CA LEU A 399 -30.39 -23.69 26.03
C LEU A 399 -29.44 -23.91 24.85
N GLY A 400 -29.01 -25.15 24.59
CA GLY A 400 -28.15 -25.50 23.49
C GLY A 400 -28.81 -25.22 22.13
N LEU A 401 -30.09 -25.52 21.97
CA LEU A 401 -30.84 -25.25 20.75
C LEU A 401 -31.05 -23.74 20.51
N VAL A 402 -31.40 -23.01 21.56
CA VAL A 402 -31.54 -21.54 21.49
C VAL A 402 -30.21 -20.87 21.10
N PHE A 403 -29.13 -21.30 21.73
CA PHE A 403 -27.79 -20.80 21.44
C PHE A 403 -27.38 -21.11 20.00
N GLY A 404 -27.60 -22.36 19.54
CA GLY A 404 -27.31 -22.76 18.16
C GLY A 404 -28.14 -21.99 17.13
N ALA A 405 -29.45 -21.82 17.38
CA ALA A 405 -30.31 -21.04 16.50
C ALA A 405 -29.89 -19.55 16.41
N ALA A 406 -29.57 -18.93 17.53
CA ALA A 406 -29.08 -17.56 17.55
C ALA A 406 -27.76 -17.39 16.76
N LEU A 407 -26.82 -18.33 16.97
CA LEU A 407 -25.57 -18.35 16.22
C LEU A 407 -25.80 -18.55 14.72
N PHE A 408 -26.70 -19.45 14.34
CA PHE A 408 -27.09 -19.69 12.96
C PHE A 408 -27.60 -18.40 12.28
N PHE A 409 -28.53 -17.70 12.90
CA PHE A 409 -29.04 -16.43 12.37
C PHE A 409 -27.98 -15.36 12.31
N ASN A 410 -27.13 -15.25 13.33
CA ASN A 410 -26.05 -14.28 13.36
C ASN A 410 -25.02 -14.51 12.24
N LEU A 411 -24.67 -15.75 11.93
CA LEU A 411 -23.76 -16.09 10.83
C LEU A 411 -24.35 -15.75 9.44
N ILE A 412 -25.64 -15.91 9.24
CA ILE A 412 -26.32 -15.48 8.00
C ILE A 412 -26.30 -13.96 7.86
N VAL A 413 -26.61 -13.23 8.96
CA VAL A 413 -26.56 -11.77 8.97
C VAL A 413 -25.14 -11.27 8.75
N ALA A 414 -24.15 -11.91 9.38
CA ALA A 414 -22.73 -11.59 9.19
C ALA A 414 -22.28 -11.74 7.73
N ALA A 415 -22.66 -12.84 7.06
CA ALA A 415 -22.38 -13.07 5.64
C ALA A 415 -23.05 -12.01 4.75
N GLY A 416 -24.32 -11.70 4.99
CA GLY A 416 -25.04 -10.67 4.25
C GLY A 416 -24.47 -9.27 4.46
N ALA A 417 -24.17 -8.90 5.71
CA ALA A 417 -23.58 -7.63 6.09
C ALA A 417 -22.17 -7.46 5.51
N GLY A 418 -21.34 -8.52 5.54
CA GLY A 418 -19.99 -8.51 4.99
C GLY A 418 -19.94 -8.22 3.49
N VAL A 419 -20.99 -8.58 2.74
CA VAL A 419 -21.14 -8.19 1.33
C VAL A 419 -21.75 -6.79 1.19
N ALA A 420 -22.83 -6.49 1.92
CA ALA A 420 -23.61 -5.27 1.73
C ALA A 420 -22.89 -4.00 2.21
N ILE A 421 -22.19 -4.06 3.34
CA ILE A 421 -21.55 -2.89 3.97
C ILE A 421 -20.52 -2.23 3.03
N PRO A 422 -19.59 -2.93 2.36
CA PRO A 422 -18.65 -2.29 1.44
C PRO A 422 -19.31 -1.51 0.32
N PHE A 423 -20.38 -2.04 -0.26
CA PHE A 423 -21.12 -1.35 -1.31
C PHE A 423 -21.84 -0.09 -0.79
N LEU A 424 -22.41 -0.15 0.42
CA LEU A 424 -23.06 0.99 1.04
C LEU A 424 -22.07 2.10 1.37
N LEU A 425 -20.93 1.76 1.98
CA LEU A 425 -19.87 2.71 2.31
C LEU A 425 -19.29 3.37 1.06
N ARG A 426 -18.97 2.58 0.03
CA ARG A 426 -18.49 3.11 -1.25
C ARG A 426 -19.48 4.05 -1.92
N ARG A 427 -20.79 3.76 -1.83
CA ARG A 427 -21.84 4.66 -2.35
C ARG A 427 -21.90 5.98 -1.59
N SER A 428 -21.55 5.99 -0.30
CA SER A 428 -21.50 7.17 0.56
C SER A 428 -20.16 7.91 0.47
N GLY A 429 -19.24 7.49 -0.39
CA GLY A 429 -17.91 8.10 -0.52
C GLY A 429 -16.94 7.76 0.61
N ILE A 430 -17.26 6.74 1.44
CA ILE A 430 -16.42 6.29 2.56
C ILE A 430 -15.64 5.05 2.12
N ASP A 431 -14.35 5.01 2.44
CA ASP A 431 -13.53 3.83 2.16
C ASP A 431 -14.01 2.62 2.97
N PRO A 432 -14.44 1.53 2.30
CA PRO A 432 -14.89 0.32 2.98
C PRO A 432 -13.81 -0.36 3.81
N ALA A 433 -12.53 -0.20 3.47
CA ALA A 433 -11.42 -0.78 4.22
C ALA A 433 -11.32 -0.16 5.61
N ILE A 434 -11.51 1.16 5.71
CA ILE A 434 -11.38 1.90 6.97
C ILE A 434 -12.59 1.67 7.89
N ALA A 435 -13.81 1.89 7.39
CA ALA A 435 -15.01 1.91 8.23
C ALA A 435 -15.74 0.55 8.30
N GLY A 436 -15.44 -0.35 7.35
CA GLY A 436 -16.20 -1.60 7.18
C GLY A 436 -16.19 -2.50 8.40
N GLY A 437 -15.04 -2.65 9.07
CA GLY A 437 -14.90 -3.51 10.25
C GLY A 437 -15.76 -3.04 11.42
N VAL A 438 -15.75 -1.74 11.73
CA VAL A 438 -16.51 -1.15 12.85
C VAL A 438 -18.02 -1.26 12.60
N VAL A 439 -18.48 -0.96 11.40
CA VAL A 439 -19.91 -1.07 11.04
C VAL A 439 -20.35 -2.52 11.10
N LEU A 440 -19.52 -3.45 10.59
CA LEU A 440 -19.80 -4.87 10.59
C LEU A 440 -19.94 -5.45 11.99
N THR A 441 -18.97 -5.19 12.87
CA THR A 441 -19.01 -5.67 14.26
C THR A 441 -20.21 -5.12 14.99
N THR A 442 -20.55 -3.85 14.78
CA THR A 442 -21.77 -3.26 15.34
C THR A 442 -23.03 -4.01 14.91
N VAL A 443 -23.16 -4.31 13.61
CA VAL A 443 -24.33 -5.05 13.07
C VAL A 443 -24.39 -6.46 13.65
N THR A 444 -23.26 -7.19 13.67
CA THR A 444 -23.21 -8.57 14.15
C THR A 444 -23.44 -8.67 15.67
N ASP A 445 -22.96 -7.71 16.45
CA ASP A 445 -23.15 -7.68 17.90
C ASP A 445 -24.61 -7.38 18.25
N ILE A 446 -25.20 -6.34 17.66
CA ILE A 446 -26.61 -5.99 17.86
C ILE A 446 -27.51 -7.16 17.49
N PHE A 447 -27.33 -7.73 16.29
CA PHE A 447 -28.13 -8.87 15.83
C PHE A 447 -27.87 -10.13 16.66
N GLY A 448 -26.61 -10.40 17.01
CA GLY A 448 -26.22 -11.53 17.82
C GLY A 448 -26.86 -11.48 19.20
N PHE A 449 -26.78 -10.35 19.90
CA PHE A 449 -27.41 -10.19 21.22
C PHE A 449 -28.94 -10.19 21.14
N LEU A 450 -29.50 -9.47 20.17
CA LEU A 450 -30.95 -9.43 19.98
C LEU A 450 -31.53 -10.84 19.69
N SER A 451 -30.90 -11.60 18.80
CA SER A 451 -31.37 -12.96 18.47
C SER A 451 -31.19 -13.91 19.64
N PHE A 452 -30.04 -13.89 20.32
CA PHE A 452 -29.73 -14.81 21.40
C PHE A 452 -30.57 -14.53 22.65
N LEU A 453 -30.59 -13.29 23.12
CA LEU A 453 -31.35 -12.89 24.28
C LEU A 453 -32.86 -12.90 24.03
N GLY A 454 -33.26 -12.51 22.80
CA GLY A 454 -34.67 -12.55 22.38
C GLY A 454 -35.22 -13.98 22.35
N LEU A 455 -34.52 -14.89 21.65
CA LEU A 455 -34.90 -16.32 21.62
C LEU A 455 -34.84 -16.93 23.04
N GLY A 456 -33.80 -16.58 23.83
CA GLY A 456 -33.68 -17.03 25.21
C GLY A 456 -34.84 -16.58 26.08
N THR A 457 -35.28 -15.33 25.93
CA THR A 457 -36.45 -14.80 26.67
C THR A 457 -37.75 -15.47 26.28
N ILE A 458 -37.96 -15.73 24.98
CA ILE A 458 -39.25 -16.27 24.49
C ILE A 458 -39.37 -17.77 24.75
N LEU A 459 -38.23 -18.52 24.63
CA LEU A 459 -38.27 -19.98 24.62
C LEU A 459 -37.82 -20.63 25.93
N LEU A 460 -37.09 -19.91 26.80
CA LEU A 460 -36.52 -20.47 28.06
C LEU A 460 -37.12 -19.86 29.33
N LEU A 461 -37.80 -18.70 29.21
CA LEU A 461 -38.38 -17.98 30.34
C LEU A 461 -39.87 -17.78 30.19
#